data_d87638a1830626768c2cc7793160fc2c
#
_entry.id   d87638a1830626768c2cc7793160fc2c
#
_cell.length_a   1.000
_cell.length_b   1.000
_cell.length_c   1.000
_cell.angle_alpha   90.00
_cell.angle_beta   90.00
_cell.angle_gamma   90.00
#
_symmetry.space_group_name_H-M   'P 1'
#
loop_
_entity.id
_entity.type
_entity.pdbx_description
1 polymer ?
#
loop_
_entity_poly.entity_id
_entity_poly.type
_entity_poly.pdbx_seq_one_letter_code
_entity_poly.pdbx_strand_id
1 'polypeptide(L)'
;MTKKRAERLTGYEVRELPPERGLYTVGAFEGEQLVVKAVGRADFIAFQALVNGVYFFNSRKAMEQHGWRCARCRSSRRLEIHHRKYRSHGGTHRVENLEPVCRDCHKIIHRQERSQ
;
A
#
# COMPACT_ATOMS: atom_id res chain seq x y z
N MET A 1 0.58 -16.42 0.53
CA MET A 1 1.15 -15.44 -0.43
C MET A 1 2.62 -15.72 -0.64
N THR A 2 3.10 -15.58 -1.86
CA THR A 2 4.50 -15.78 -2.21
C THR A 2 5.27 -14.47 -2.13
N LYS A 3 6.59 -14.57 -2.09
CA LYS A 3 7.50 -13.42 -2.14
C LYS A 3 7.26 -12.58 -3.40
N LYS A 4 7.15 -13.21 -4.57
CA LYS A 4 6.92 -12.52 -5.84
C LYS A 4 5.61 -11.74 -5.83
N ARG A 5 4.56 -12.32 -5.27
CA ARG A 5 3.28 -11.63 -5.18
C ARG A 5 3.37 -10.43 -4.23
N ALA A 6 4.08 -10.59 -3.11
CA ALA A 6 4.31 -9.48 -2.18
C ALA A 6 5.09 -8.35 -2.84
N GLU A 7 6.11 -8.66 -3.65
CA GLU A 7 6.86 -7.66 -4.41
C GLU A 7 5.97 -6.94 -5.42
N ARG A 8 5.14 -7.70 -6.13
CA ARG A 8 4.23 -7.12 -7.12
C ARG A 8 3.20 -6.18 -6.49
N LEU A 9 2.62 -6.59 -5.35
CA LEU A 9 1.59 -5.80 -4.68
C LEU A 9 2.14 -4.58 -3.98
N THR A 10 3.29 -4.70 -3.33
CA THR A 10 3.89 -3.59 -2.59
C THR A 10 4.63 -2.60 -3.50
N GLY A 11 5.22 -3.10 -4.59
CA GLY A 11 6.10 -2.30 -5.44
C GLY A 11 7.51 -2.14 -4.88
N TYR A 12 7.85 -2.90 -3.84
CA TYR A 12 9.18 -2.88 -3.22
C TYR A 12 9.86 -4.23 -3.39
N GLU A 13 11.19 -4.22 -3.31
CA GLU A 13 11.96 -5.44 -3.17
C GLU A 13 11.65 -6.05 -1.80
N VAL A 14 11.37 -7.35 -1.76
CA VAL A 14 11.10 -8.06 -0.51
C VAL A 14 12.26 -8.99 -0.21
N ARG A 15 12.80 -8.88 1.01
CA ARG A 15 13.91 -9.70 1.48
C ARG A 15 13.52 -10.43 2.74
N GLU A 16 13.98 -11.68 2.84
CA GLU A 16 13.88 -12.43 4.07
C GLU A 16 14.97 -11.91 5.02
N LEU A 17 14.61 -11.73 6.27
CA LEU A 17 15.48 -11.22 7.32
C LEU A 17 15.73 -12.30 8.35
N PRO A 18 16.76 -12.16 9.19
CA PRO A 18 17.00 -13.09 10.30
C PRO A 18 15.74 -13.23 11.15
N PRO A 19 15.38 -14.46 11.56
CA PRO A 19 14.17 -14.65 12.37
C PRO A 19 14.19 -13.85 13.65
N GLU A 20 13.04 -13.30 14.03
CA GLU A 20 12.85 -12.63 15.30
C GLU A 20 11.94 -13.49 16.17
N ARG A 21 12.40 -13.83 17.38
CA ARG A 21 11.64 -14.65 18.34
C ARG A 21 11.11 -15.95 17.73
N GLY A 22 11.91 -16.55 16.82
CA GLY A 22 11.53 -17.79 16.14
C GLY A 22 10.48 -17.62 15.05
N LEU A 23 10.19 -16.41 14.65
CA LEU A 23 9.20 -16.12 13.60
C LEU A 23 9.89 -15.80 12.28
N TYR A 24 9.24 -16.17 11.17
CA TYR A 24 9.66 -15.69 9.85
C TYR A 24 9.57 -14.17 9.83
N THR A 25 10.65 -13.54 9.37
CA THR A 25 10.75 -12.08 9.34
C THR A 25 11.09 -11.65 7.93
N VAL A 26 10.33 -10.71 7.40
CA VAL A 26 10.50 -10.21 6.02
C VAL A 26 10.47 -8.69 6.03
N GLY A 27 11.11 -8.09 5.04
CA GLY A 27 11.15 -6.65 4.90
C GLY A 27 10.89 -6.20 3.48
N ALA A 28 10.26 -5.04 3.35
CA ALA A 28 10.13 -4.33 2.10
C ALA A 28 11.21 -3.25 2.07
N PHE A 29 11.97 -3.20 0.98
CA PHE A 29 13.14 -2.33 0.85
C PHE A 29 13.02 -1.43 -0.36
N GLU A 30 13.48 -0.21 -0.18
CA GLU A 30 13.76 0.71 -1.27
C GLU A 30 15.27 0.94 -1.30
N GLY A 31 15.96 0.28 -2.24
CA GLY A 31 17.42 0.23 -2.21
C GLY A 31 17.89 -0.47 -0.94
N GLU A 32 18.74 0.19 -0.18
CA GLU A 32 19.24 -0.35 1.09
C GLU A 32 18.37 0.03 2.29
N GLN A 33 17.32 0.81 2.07
CA GLN A 33 16.49 1.31 3.16
C GLN A 33 15.30 0.39 3.42
N LEU A 34 15.16 -0.06 4.66
CA LEU A 34 14.01 -0.82 5.11
C LEU A 34 12.81 0.13 5.26
N VAL A 35 11.73 -0.18 4.55
CA VAL A 35 10.50 0.61 4.60
C VAL A 35 9.55 0.06 5.65
N VAL A 36 9.26 -1.24 5.58
CA VAL A 36 8.35 -1.92 6.51
C VAL A 36 8.88 -3.32 6.78
N LYS A 37 8.73 -3.79 8.00
CA LYS A 37 9.10 -5.14 8.42
C LYS A 37 7.85 -5.84 8.95
N ALA A 38 7.75 -7.15 8.70
CA ALA A 38 6.64 -7.96 9.18
C ALA A 38 7.12 -9.34 9.61
N VAL A 39 6.37 -9.96 10.51
CA VAL A 39 6.68 -11.29 11.03
C VAL A 39 5.46 -12.19 10.91
N GLY A 40 5.68 -13.50 10.93
CA GLY A 40 4.60 -14.49 10.90
C GLY A 40 5.11 -15.86 11.26
N ARG A 41 4.20 -16.75 11.65
CA ARG A 41 4.55 -18.13 12.01
C ARG A 41 4.95 -18.97 10.81
N ALA A 42 4.58 -18.54 9.62
CA ALA A 42 4.96 -19.15 8.35
C ALA A 42 5.31 -18.05 7.36
N ASP A 43 6.06 -18.40 6.32
CA ASP A 43 6.51 -17.45 5.31
C ASP A 43 5.33 -16.73 4.63
N PHE A 44 4.31 -17.47 4.19
CA PHE A 44 3.15 -16.88 3.51
C PHE A 44 2.38 -15.93 4.41
N ILE A 45 2.37 -16.18 5.74
CA ILE A 45 1.74 -15.29 6.72
C ILE A 45 2.55 -14.00 6.85
N ALA A 46 3.87 -14.12 6.92
CA ALA A 46 4.76 -12.96 7.00
C ALA A 46 4.64 -12.08 5.75
N PHE A 47 4.59 -12.67 4.56
CA PHE A 47 4.41 -11.91 3.31
C PHE A 47 3.07 -11.19 3.27
N GLN A 48 1.98 -11.84 3.70
CA GLN A 48 0.67 -11.20 3.76
C GLN A 48 0.68 -10.03 4.75
N ALA A 49 1.27 -10.22 5.93
CA ALA A 49 1.39 -9.16 6.92
C ALA A 49 2.22 -7.98 6.39
N LEU A 50 3.26 -8.29 5.60
CA LEU A 50 4.08 -7.25 4.98
C LEU A 50 3.27 -6.40 3.99
N VAL A 51 2.50 -7.04 3.13
CA VAL A 51 1.66 -6.33 2.15
C VAL A 51 0.66 -5.43 2.88
N ASN A 52 0.00 -5.94 3.91
CA ASN A 52 -0.94 -5.17 4.72
C ASN A 52 -0.25 -3.99 5.41
N GLY A 53 0.95 -4.22 5.95
CA GLY A 53 1.74 -3.18 6.62
C GLY A 53 2.19 -2.08 5.67
N VAL A 54 2.62 -2.44 4.47
CA VAL A 54 3.01 -1.46 3.44
C VAL A 54 1.82 -0.60 3.05
N TYR A 55 0.68 -1.22 2.80
CA TYR A 55 -0.55 -0.48 2.46
C TYR A 55 -0.92 0.51 3.57
N PHE A 56 -0.95 0.04 4.81
CA PHE A 56 -1.30 0.90 5.95
C PHE A 56 -0.32 2.07 6.11
N PHE A 57 0.98 1.78 6.09
CA PHE A 57 2.02 2.78 6.28
C PHE A 57 2.02 3.82 5.16
N ASN A 58 1.95 3.37 3.91
CA ASN A 58 1.96 4.29 2.77
C ASN A 58 0.64 5.04 2.60
N SER A 59 -0.48 4.45 3.02
CA SER A 59 -1.76 5.17 3.07
C SER A 59 -1.69 6.35 4.02
N ARG A 60 -1.09 6.17 5.19
CA ARG A 60 -0.89 7.27 6.14
C ARG A 60 0.03 8.34 5.57
N LYS A 61 1.11 7.95 4.92
CA LYS A 61 2.01 8.90 4.26
C LYS A 61 1.29 9.72 3.19
N ALA A 62 0.48 9.06 2.38
CA ALA A 62 -0.31 9.75 1.34
C ALA A 62 -1.28 10.76 1.98
N MET A 63 -1.95 10.38 3.06
CA MET A 63 -2.81 11.29 3.82
C MET A 63 -2.03 12.51 4.32
N GLU A 64 -0.86 12.26 4.93
CA GLU A 64 -0.02 13.34 5.45
C GLU A 64 0.46 14.29 4.35
N GLN A 65 0.87 13.75 3.20
CA GLN A 65 1.32 14.55 2.06
C GLN A 65 0.22 15.49 1.53
N HIS A 66 -1.03 15.10 1.68
CA HIS A 66 -2.19 15.89 1.24
C HIS A 66 -2.87 16.66 2.38
N GLY A 67 -2.24 16.68 3.57
CA GLY A 67 -2.77 17.41 4.72
C GLY A 67 -4.10 16.85 5.24
N TRP A 68 -4.32 15.53 5.07
CA TRP A 68 -5.56 14.87 5.49
C TRP A 68 -6.80 15.48 4.81
N ARG A 69 -6.65 15.78 3.53
CA ARG A 69 -7.73 16.34 2.71
C ARG A 69 -7.80 15.61 1.38
N CYS A 70 -9.00 15.59 0.79
CA CYS A 70 -9.23 15.04 -0.53
C CYS A 70 -8.30 15.72 -1.55
N ALA A 71 -7.62 14.93 -2.37
CA ALA A 71 -6.72 15.44 -3.41
C ALA A 71 -7.47 16.20 -4.50
N ARG A 72 -8.79 16.01 -4.61
CA ARG A 72 -9.61 16.60 -5.67
C ARG A 72 -10.36 17.85 -5.20
N CYS A 73 -11.16 17.73 -4.12
CA CYS A 73 -12.03 18.82 -3.65
C CYS A 73 -11.60 19.44 -2.34
N ARG A 74 -10.55 18.94 -1.72
CA ARG A 74 -9.97 19.42 -0.46
C ARG A 74 -10.87 19.22 0.76
N SER A 75 -11.93 18.42 0.66
CA SER A 75 -12.75 18.05 1.82
C SER A 75 -11.94 17.21 2.79
N SER A 76 -12.17 17.38 4.08
CA SER A 76 -11.56 16.56 5.13
C SER A 76 -12.47 15.43 5.60
N ARG A 77 -13.63 15.25 4.97
CA ARG A 77 -14.65 14.29 5.40
C ARG A 77 -14.61 13.02 4.57
N ARG A 78 -14.81 11.88 5.23
CA ARG A 78 -14.96 10.57 4.60
C ARG A 78 -13.86 10.27 3.59
N LEU A 79 -12.59 10.44 4.03
CA LEU A 79 -11.44 10.18 3.18
C LEU A 79 -11.22 8.67 3.02
N GLU A 80 -10.94 8.28 1.78
CA GLU A 80 -10.60 6.92 1.39
C GLU A 80 -9.30 6.97 0.60
N ILE A 81 -8.59 5.84 0.52
CA ILE A 81 -7.38 5.76 -0.30
C ILE A 81 -7.75 5.24 -1.68
N HIS A 82 -7.38 5.99 -2.70
CA HIS A 82 -7.55 5.64 -4.10
C HIS A 82 -6.21 5.23 -4.70
N HIS A 83 -6.16 4.07 -5.37
CA HIS A 83 -5.01 3.66 -6.16
C HIS A 83 -5.11 4.33 -7.51
N ARG A 84 -4.16 5.20 -7.86
CA ARG A 84 -4.16 5.92 -9.15
C ARG A 84 -4.11 4.94 -10.31
N LYS A 85 -3.21 3.97 -10.24
CA LYS A 85 -3.21 2.81 -11.12
C LYS A 85 -3.83 1.67 -10.35
N TYR A 86 -4.88 1.06 -10.90
CA TYR A 86 -5.61 0.00 -10.24
C TYR A 86 -4.76 -1.24 -10.00
N ARG A 87 -5.03 -1.92 -8.90
CA ARG A 87 -4.35 -3.16 -8.55
C ARG A 87 -4.50 -4.21 -9.65
N SER A 88 -5.68 -4.29 -10.28
CA SER A 88 -5.94 -5.19 -11.40
C SER A 88 -5.12 -4.88 -12.65
N HIS A 89 -4.57 -3.67 -12.75
CA HIS A 89 -3.73 -3.23 -13.86
C HIS A 89 -2.26 -3.09 -13.46
N GLY A 90 -1.85 -3.77 -12.38
CA GLY A 90 -0.48 -3.75 -11.91
C GLY A 90 -0.13 -2.60 -10.98
N GLY A 91 -1.13 -1.88 -10.47
CA GLY A 91 -0.90 -0.82 -9.49
C GLY A 91 -0.42 -1.37 -8.16
N THR A 92 0.51 -0.67 -7.52
CA THR A 92 1.15 -1.08 -6.28
C THR A 92 0.66 -0.26 -5.09
N HIS A 93 1.13 -0.63 -3.89
CA HIS A 93 0.89 0.12 -2.66
C HIS A 93 1.99 1.16 -2.37
N ARG A 94 2.75 1.55 -3.39
CA ARG A 94 3.73 2.63 -3.22
C ARG A 94 3.00 3.95 -3.00
N VAL A 95 3.60 4.83 -2.20
CA VAL A 95 2.96 6.08 -1.78
C VAL A 95 2.55 6.95 -2.97
N GLU A 96 3.35 6.98 -4.04
CA GLU A 96 3.04 7.77 -5.24
C GLU A 96 1.85 7.23 -6.03
N ASN A 97 1.43 5.99 -5.77
CA ASN A 97 0.24 5.41 -6.39
C ASN A 97 -1.02 5.57 -5.53
N LEU A 98 -0.89 6.13 -4.34
CA LEU A 98 -1.98 6.28 -3.39
C LEU A 98 -2.32 7.76 -3.23
N GLU A 99 -3.62 8.08 -3.26
CA GLU A 99 -4.05 9.43 -2.95
C GLU A 99 -5.32 9.40 -2.11
N PRO A 100 -5.46 10.33 -1.16
CA PRO A 100 -6.69 10.45 -0.42
C PRO A 100 -7.75 11.11 -1.30
N VAL A 101 -8.93 10.53 -1.33
CA VAL A 101 -10.09 11.13 -1.98
C VAL A 101 -11.29 10.99 -1.06
N CYS A 102 -12.17 11.96 -1.07
CA CYS A 102 -13.41 11.82 -0.31
C CYS A 102 -14.32 10.82 -1.03
N ARG A 103 -15.28 10.27 -0.29
CA ARG A 103 -16.18 9.26 -0.83
C ARG A 103 -16.89 9.71 -2.10
N ASP A 104 -17.32 10.96 -2.14
CA ASP A 104 -18.02 11.51 -3.30
C ASP A 104 -17.11 11.62 -4.53
N CYS A 105 -15.90 12.15 -4.35
CA CYS A 105 -14.92 12.22 -5.44
C CYS A 105 -14.51 10.83 -5.91
N HIS A 106 -14.38 9.87 -4.99
CA HIS A 106 -14.04 8.48 -5.33
C HIS A 106 -15.11 7.87 -6.23
N LYS A 107 -16.38 8.11 -5.94
CA LYS A 107 -17.49 7.66 -6.78
C LYS A 107 -17.44 8.30 -8.16
N ILE A 108 -17.10 9.58 -8.25
CA ILE A 108 -16.99 10.29 -9.53
C ILE A 108 -15.86 9.70 -10.36
N ILE A 109 -14.70 9.44 -9.77
CA ILE A 109 -13.56 8.83 -10.46
C ILE A 109 -13.96 7.48 -11.05
N HIS A 110 -14.56 6.61 -10.25
CA HIS A 110 -15.00 5.29 -10.73
C HIS A 110 -16.02 5.38 -11.85
N ARG A 111 -16.93 6.34 -11.75
CA ARG A 111 -17.96 6.56 -12.78
C ARG A 111 -17.33 7.00 -14.09
N GLN A 112 -16.37 7.92 -14.05
CA GLN A 112 -15.66 8.41 -15.25
C GLN A 112 -14.89 7.29 -15.93
N GLU A 113 -14.23 6.44 -15.15
CA GLU A 113 -13.45 5.34 -15.68
C GLU A 113 -14.32 4.27 -16.34
N ARG A 114 -15.53 4.02 -15.80
CA ARG A 114 -16.46 3.09 -16.40
C ARG A 114 -17.01 3.59 -17.74
N SER A 115 -16.97 4.88 -17.98
CA SER A 115 -17.48 5.49 -19.20
C SER A 115 -16.47 5.47 -20.37
N GLN A 116 -15.24 5.05 -20.11
CA GLN A 116 -14.16 5.03 -21.13
C GLN A 116 -14.02 3.67 -21.78
#